data_6c3feda6350fcee3234b051f1cd5c746
#
_entry.id   6c3feda6350fcee3234b051f1cd5c746
#
_cell.length_a   1.000
_cell.length_b   1.000
_cell.length_c   1.000
_cell.angle_alpha   90.00
_cell.angle_beta   90.00
_cell.angle_gamma   90.00
#
_symmetry.space_group_name_H-M   'P 1'
#
loop_
_entity.id
_entity.type
_entity.pdbx_description
1 polymer ?
#
loop_
_entity_poly.entity_id
_entity_poly.type
_entity_poly.pdbx_seq_one_letter_code
_entity_poly.pdbx_strand_id
1 'polypeptide(L)'
;MNTTWSRFNVTSIVLGFAFLYLPIVLLIVFSFNESKLVTVWGGFSTKWYVSLFHNQGLMDATWVTARVGVISATVATVLGTLAALTLTRYTRFRGRLLFSGMVFAPLVMPEVITGLSLLLLFVAVGLDRGFLTVTLAHITLTMCFVAVVVQSRLITFDRSLEEAAMDLGATPVKTFFQITLPVILPAIVSGWMLAFTLSLDDLVIASFTSGPGATTLPMKIYSQVRLGVTPEINAACTILIAVVAVGVIIASIADVAGGTYIRSIEPPRADATVAGAEPVSSPACARPSARARVKLPLTASDVAASTGVGASASTPQPPVWATKLRTARSRPDAST
;
A
#
# COMPACT_ATOMS: atom_id res chain seq x y z
N MET A 1 7.53 29.34 -8.23
CA MET A 1 6.07 29.35 -8.50
C MET A 1 5.38 29.68 -7.19
N ASN A 2 4.96 30.92 -6.99
CA ASN A 2 4.16 31.30 -5.80
C ASN A 2 2.74 30.82 -6.03
N THR A 3 2.41 29.66 -5.49
CA THR A 3 1.03 29.19 -5.43
C THR A 3 0.28 30.04 -4.43
N THR A 4 -0.35 31.13 -4.91
CA THR A 4 -1.34 31.85 -4.12
C THR A 4 -2.49 30.88 -3.84
N TRP A 5 -2.54 30.37 -2.61
CA TRP A 5 -3.64 29.54 -2.15
C TRP A 5 -4.93 30.37 -2.25
N SER A 6 -5.75 30.05 -3.25
CA SER A 6 -7.06 30.67 -3.37
C SER A 6 -7.87 30.34 -2.11
N ARG A 7 -8.62 31.30 -1.59
CA ARG A 7 -9.55 31.09 -0.46
C ARG A 7 -10.47 29.89 -0.72
N PHE A 8 -10.88 29.70 -1.96
CA PHE A 8 -11.65 28.54 -2.39
C PHE A 8 -10.92 27.21 -2.13
N ASN A 9 -9.64 27.11 -2.51
CA ASN A 9 -8.86 25.90 -2.29
C ASN A 9 -8.70 25.58 -0.79
N VAL A 10 -8.42 26.60 0.03
CA VAL A 10 -8.30 26.43 1.49
C VAL A 10 -9.64 25.99 2.09
N THR A 11 -10.74 26.63 1.71
CA THR A 11 -12.08 26.25 2.19
C THR A 11 -12.44 24.82 1.78
N SER A 12 -12.17 24.42 0.54
CA SER A 12 -12.43 23.06 0.06
C SER A 12 -11.63 22.00 0.83
N ILE A 13 -10.35 22.31 1.11
CA ILE A 13 -9.49 21.42 1.90
C ILE A 13 -10.02 21.30 3.34
N VAL A 14 -10.32 22.42 3.99
CA VAL A 14 -10.85 22.44 5.37
C VAL A 14 -12.16 21.69 5.47
N LEU A 15 -13.10 21.94 4.53
CA LEU A 15 -14.38 21.20 4.51
C LEU A 15 -14.18 19.70 4.27
N GLY A 16 -13.28 19.31 3.36
CA GLY A 16 -12.96 17.91 3.12
C GLY A 16 -12.39 17.21 4.35
N PHE A 17 -11.43 17.83 5.02
CA PHE A 17 -10.87 17.29 6.26
C PHE A 17 -11.90 17.29 7.40
N ALA A 18 -12.68 18.37 7.56
CA ALA A 18 -13.73 18.41 8.56
C ALA A 18 -14.76 17.29 8.36
N PHE A 19 -15.22 17.05 7.13
CA PHE A 19 -16.14 15.97 6.81
C PHE A 19 -15.55 14.59 7.15
N LEU A 20 -14.25 14.39 6.90
CA LEU A 20 -13.58 13.12 7.17
C LEU A 20 -13.31 12.89 8.67
N TYR A 21 -12.84 13.92 9.38
CA TYR A 21 -12.42 13.76 10.77
C TYR A 21 -13.53 14.01 11.79
N LEU A 22 -14.60 14.76 11.45
CA LEU A 22 -15.70 15.05 12.37
C LEU A 22 -16.36 13.80 12.96
N PRO A 23 -16.70 12.75 12.18
CA PRO A 23 -17.24 11.51 12.72
C PRO A 23 -16.29 10.83 13.71
N ILE A 24 -14.98 10.85 13.42
CA ILE A 24 -13.96 10.25 14.30
C ILE A 24 -13.87 11.02 15.63
N VAL A 25 -13.84 12.36 15.56
CA VAL A 25 -13.82 13.21 16.75
C VAL A 25 -15.09 13.01 17.57
N LEU A 26 -16.25 12.94 16.94
CA LEU A 26 -17.52 12.65 17.63
C LEU A 26 -17.47 11.30 18.32
N LEU A 27 -16.98 10.25 17.65
CA LEU A 27 -16.82 8.92 18.26
C LEU A 27 -15.93 8.99 19.50
N ILE A 28 -14.79 9.68 19.42
CA ILE A 28 -13.86 9.87 20.55
C ILE A 28 -14.54 10.65 21.69
N VAL A 29 -15.25 11.73 21.40
CA VAL A 29 -15.97 12.51 22.42
C VAL A 29 -17.05 11.65 23.09
N PHE A 30 -17.86 10.95 22.30
CA PHE A 30 -18.92 10.09 22.84
C PHE A 30 -18.40 8.83 23.54
N SER A 31 -17.13 8.46 23.41
CA SER A 31 -16.51 7.40 24.21
C SER A 31 -16.40 7.76 25.72
N PHE A 32 -16.40 9.07 26.03
CA PHE A 32 -16.41 9.58 27.40
C PHE A 32 -17.81 9.91 27.92
N ASN A 33 -18.86 9.57 27.18
CA ASN A 33 -20.23 9.86 27.56
C ASN A 33 -20.69 8.94 28.73
N GLU A 34 -21.29 9.51 29.75
CA GLU A 34 -21.84 8.73 30.88
C GLU A 34 -23.08 7.92 30.48
N SER A 35 -23.90 8.44 29.57
CA SER A 35 -25.13 7.80 29.13
C SER A 35 -24.89 6.49 28.41
N LYS A 36 -25.75 5.50 28.57
CA LYS A 36 -25.79 4.29 27.72
C LYS A 36 -26.27 4.59 26.29
N LEU A 37 -27.01 5.69 26.12
CA LEU A 37 -27.49 6.12 24.81
C LEU A 37 -26.40 6.92 24.10
N VAL A 38 -25.99 6.44 22.95
CA VAL A 38 -24.88 7.04 22.17
C VAL A 38 -25.22 8.43 21.63
N THR A 39 -26.51 8.75 21.52
CA THR A 39 -27.00 10.01 20.97
C THR A 39 -27.26 11.10 21.99
N VAL A 40 -27.27 10.79 23.27
CA VAL A 40 -27.59 11.72 24.35
C VAL A 40 -26.40 11.89 25.28
N TRP A 41 -25.89 13.13 25.40
CA TRP A 41 -24.78 13.42 26.28
C TRP A 41 -25.28 13.47 27.75
N GLY A 42 -24.81 12.53 28.55
CA GLY A 42 -25.19 12.41 29.98
C GLY A 42 -24.14 12.93 30.95
N GLY A 43 -23.01 13.46 30.46
CA GLY A 43 -21.89 13.90 31.29
C GLY A 43 -20.60 13.18 30.94
N PHE A 44 -19.48 13.66 31.51
CA PHE A 44 -18.16 13.06 31.29
C PHE A 44 -17.92 11.88 32.21
N SER A 45 -17.55 10.72 31.66
CA SER A 45 -17.22 9.53 32.45
C SER A 45 -16.25 8.63 31.72
N THR A 46 -15.32 8.00 32.43
CA THR A 46 -14.38 7.00 31.93
C THR A 46 -14.80 5.56 32.22
N LYS A 47 -16.03 5.35 32.72
CA LYS A 47 -16.51 4.03 33.17
C LYS A 47 -16.49 2.97 32.07
N TRP A 48 -16.68 3.37 30.79
CA TRP A 48 -16.70 2.45 29.69
C TRP A 48 -15.32 1.87 29.36
N TYR A 49 -14.25 2.62 29.63
CA TYR A 49 -12.88 2.11 29.52
C TYR A 49 -12.62 1.03 30.59
N VAL A 50 -13.11 1.25 31.82
CA VAL A 50 -13.00 0.23 32.86
C VAL A 50 -13.85 -1.00 32.53
N SER A 51 -15.10 -0.79 32.06
CA SER A 51 -15.98 -1.88 31.57
C SER A 51 -15.35 -2.69 30.47
N LEU A 52 -14.70 -2.02 29.50
CA LEU A 52 -14.03 -2.65 28.37
C LEU A 52 -12.98 -3.68 28.82
N PHE A 53 -12.14 -3.33 29.80
CA PHE A 53 -11.12 -4.25 30.32
C PHE A 53 -11.70 -5.45 31.07
N HIS A 54 -12.96 -5.38 31.54
CA HIS A 54 -13.67 -6.48 32.17
C HIS A 54 -14.49 -7.30 31.15
N ASN A 55 -14.66 -6.82 29.95
CA ASN A 55 -15.36 -7.53 28.86
C ASN A 55 -14.45 -8.57 28.22
N GLN A 56 -14.50 -9.81 28.73
CA GLN A 56 -13.68 -10.92 28.22
C GLN A 56 -13.81 -11.10 26.72
N GLY A 57 -15.03 -10.99 26.16
CA GLY A 57 -15.24 -11.20 24.74
C GLY A 57 -14.59 -10.16 23.82
N LEU A 58 -14.43 -8.90 24.30
CA LEU A 58 -13.67 -7.86 23.58
C LEU A 58 -12.17 -8.02 23.78
N MET A 59 -11.75 -8.39 25.00
CA MET A 59 -10.33 -8.65 25.29
C MET A 59 -9.78 -9.84 24.49
N ASP A 60 -10.53 -10.93 24.42
CA ASP A 60 -10.16 -12.11 23.62
C ASP A 60 -10.06 -11.75 22.14
N ALA A 61 -11.04 -11.03 21.59
CA ALA A 61 -11.03 -10.57 20.22
C ALA A 61 -9.84 -9.63 19.92
N THR A 62 -9.51 -8.72 20.85
CA THR A 62 -8.34 -7.84 20.75
C THR A 62 -7.04 -8.64 20.72
N TRP A 63 -6.94 -9.65 21.60
CA TRP A 63 -5.76 -10.51 21.68
C TRP A 63 -5.58 -11.37 20.43
N VAL A 64 -6.68 -11.91 19.89
CA VAL A 64 -6.68 -12.63 18.61
C VAL A 64 -6.21 -11.72 17.49
N THR A 65 -6.78 -10.51 17.39
CA THR A 65 -6.39 -9.53 16.36
C THR A 65 -4.92 -9.16 16.44
N ALA A 66 -4.42 -8.87 17.64
CA ALA A 66 -3.01 -8.52 17.84
C ALA A 66 -2.07 -9.67 17.43
N ARG A 67 -2.39 -10.91 17.82
CA ARG A 67 -1.60 -12.09 17.45
C ARG A 67 -1.62 -12.34 15.93
N VAL A 68 -2.81 -12.32 15.33
CA VAL A 68 -2.96 -12.45 13.88
C VAL A 68 -2.16 -11.35 13.17
N GLY A 69 -2.32 -10.09 13.61
CA GLY A 69 -1.63 -8.96 13.02
C GLY A 69 -0.11 -9.08 13.06
N VAL A 70 0.47 -9.38 14.22
CA VAL A 70 1.93 -9.51 14.37
C VAL A 70 2.48 -10.70 13.57
N ILE A 71 1.83 -11.85 13.66
CA ILE A 71 2.31 -13.06 12.96
C ILE A 71 2.19 -12.87 11.45
N SER A 72 1.01 -12.42 10.97
CA SER A 72 0.79 -12.23 9.53
C SER A 72 1.71 -11.14 8.96
N ALA A 73 1.86 -9.99 9.62
CA ALA A 73 2.76 -8.94 9.19
C ALA A 73 4.22 -9.41 9.12
N THR A 74 4.67 -10.17 10.10
CA THR A 74 6.05 -10.67 10.14
C THR A 74 6.33 -11.68 9.02
N VAL A 75 5.45 -12.67 8.85
CA VAL A 75 5.60 -13.66 7.77
C VAL A 75 5.43 -13.03 6.40
N ALA A 76 4.43 -12.17 6.24
CA ALA A 76 4.21 -11.42 5.00
C ALA A 76 5.38 -10.52 4.63
N THR A 77 6.05 -9.91 5.61
CA THR A 77 7.24 -9.08 5.37
C THR A 77 8.41 -9.92 4.86
N VAL A 78 8.63 -11.08 5.43
CA VAL A 78 9.68 -12.00 4.93
C VAL A 78 9.35 -12.45 3.50
N LEU A 79 8.15 -12.96 3.26
CA LEU A 79 7.75 -13.46 1.95
C LEU A 79 7.69 -12.34 0.89
N GLY A 80 7.13 -11.18 1.24
CA GLY A 80 7.04 -10.02 0.37
C GLY A 80 8.41 -9.45 0.00
N THR A 81 9.35 -9.40 0.96
CA THR A 81 10.73 -8.99 0.70
C THR A 81 11.44 -9.98 -0.22
N LEU A 82 11.29 -11.29 -0.02
CA LEU A 82 11.85 -12.31 -0.91
C LEU A 82 11.24 -12.22 -2.32
N ALA A 83 9.94 -12.00 -2.43
CA ALA A 83 9.26 -11.79 -3.71
C ALA A 83 9.77 -10.54 -4.43
N ALA A 84 9.90 -9.43 -3.72
CA ALA A 84 10.44 -8.17 -4.25
C ALA A 84 11.89 -8.33 -4.74
N LEU A 85 12.74 -8.99 -3.95
CA LEU A 85 14.13 -9.31 -4.32
C LEU A 85 14.17 -10.18 -5.59
N THR A 86 13.35 -11.23 -5.64
CA THR A 86 13.29 -12.12 -6.81
C THR A 86 12.86 -11.37 -8.07
N LEU A 87 11.82 -10.57 -8.01
CA LEU A 87 11.30 -9.81 -9.16
C LEU A 87 12.25 -8.71 -9.62
N THR A 88 13.05 -8.13 -8.72
CA THR A 88 13.98 -7.04 -9.02
C THR A 88 15.35 -7.56 -9.49
N ARG A 89 15.86 -8.62 -8.86
CA ARG A 89 17.19 -9.18 -9.17
C ARG A 89 17.19 -10.10 -10.38
N TYR A 90 16.16 -10.95 -10.49
CA TYR A 90 16.05 -11.92 -11.58
C TYR A 90 15.07 -11.39 -12.63
N THR A 91 15.60 -10.64 -13.60
CA THR A 91 14.78 -10.04 -14.68
C THR A 91 14.30 -11.05 -15.70
N ARG A 92 14.98 -12.19 -15.86
CA ARG A 92 14.68 -13.22 -16.87
C ARG A 92 14.70 -14.62 -16.23
N PHE A 93 13.52 -15.16 -15.91
CA PHE A 93 13.33 -16.58 -15.58
C PHE A 93 12.01 -17.10 -16.14
N ARG A 94 11.93 -18.41 -16.39
CA ARG A 94 10.70 -19.05 -16.85
C ARG A 94 9.61 -18.93 -15.78
N GLY A 95 8.42 -18.42 -16.16
CA GLY A 95 7.31 -18.23 -15.23
C GLY A 95 7.32 -16.91 -14.47
N ARG A 96 8.20 -15.95 -14.79
CA ARG A 96 8.25 -14.62 -14.15
C ARG A 96 6.90 -13.89 -14.19
N LEU A 97 6.21 -13.97 -15.34
CA LEU A 97 4.89 -13.35 -15.49
C LEU A 97 3.86 -13.98 -14.55
N LEU A 98 3.83 -15.31 -14.47
CA LEU A 98 2.94 -16.03 -13.57
C LEU A 98 3.27 -15.72 -12.11
N PHE A 99 4.55 -15.76 -11.73
CA PHE A 99 4.98 -15.41 -10.36
C PHE A 99 4.61 -13.98 -9.98
N SER A 100 4.88 -13.01 -10.86
CA SER A 100 4.47 -11.62 -10.65
C SER A 100 2.95 -11.48 -10.53
N GLY A 101 2.21 -12.14 -11.42
CA GLY A 101 0.74 -12.19 -11.35
C GLY A 101 0.23 -12.74 -10.02
N MET A 102 0.78 -13.86 -9.55
CA MET A 102 0.38 -14.47 -8.26
C MET A 102 0.71 -13.57 -7.05
N VAL A 103 1.87 -12.92 -7.05
CA VAL A 103 2.26 -12.01 -5.96
C VAL A 103 1.35 -10.79 -5.90
N PHE A 104 0.98 -10.21 -7.04
CA PHE A 104 0.18 -8.98 -7.08
C PHE A 104 -1.33 -9.20 -7.29
N ALA A 105 -1.78 -10.43 -7.51
CA ALA A 105 -3.20 -10.74 -7.69
C ALA A 105 -4.08 -10.22 -6.53
N PRO A 106 -3.72 -10.41 -5.24
CA PRO A 106 -4.56 -9.93 -4.14
C PRO A 106 -4.72 -8.40 -4.11
N LEU A 107 -3.77 -7.66 -4.68
CA LEU A 107 -3.85 -6.19 -4.76
C LEU A 107 -4.94 -5.69 -5.73
N VAL A 108 -5.22 -6.47 -6.77
CA VAL A 108 -6.15 -6.08 -7.85
C VAL A 108 -7.52 -6.71 -7.64
N MET A 109 -7.58 -7.86 -6.95
CA MET A 109 -8.84 -8.57 -6.73
C MET A 109 -9.65 -7.92 -5.61
N PRO A 110 -10.98 -7.83 -5.75
CA PRO A 110 -11.87 -7.41 -4.66
C PRO A 110 -11.70 -8.34 -3.44
N GLU A 111 -11.63 -7.76 -2.25
CA GLU A 111 -11.39 -8.50 -0.99
C GLU A 111 -12.43 -9.61 -0.75
N VAL A 112 -13.70 -9.38 -1.11
CA VAL A 112 -14.77 -10.37 -0.99
C VAL A 112 -14.47 -11.62 -1.82
N ILE A 113 -13.99 -11.43 -3.07
CA ILE A 113 -13.65 -12.56 -3.95
C ILE A 113 -12.42 -13.30 -3.41
N THR A 114 -11.44 -12.57 -2.93
CA THR A 114 -10.23 -13.15 -2.30
C THR A 114 -10.61 -13.96 -1.06
N GLY A 115 -11.43 -13.40 -0.17
CA GLY A 115 -11.88 -14.07 1.04
C GLY A 115 -12.68 -15.34 0.75
N LEU A 116 -13.62 -15.27 -0.22
CA LEU A 116 -14.39 -16.43 -0.64
C LEU A 116 -13.51 -17.51 -1.29
N SER A 117 -12.55 -17.13 -2.12
CA SER A 117 -11.62 -18.07 -2.77
C SER A 117 -10.76 -18.79 -1.73
N LEU A 118 -10.26 -18.06 -0.72
CA LEU A 118 -9.50 -18.65 0.38
C LEU A 118 -10.35 -19.59 1.23
N LEU A 119 -11.62 -19.22 1.52
CA LEU A 119 -12.55 -20.11 2.21
C LEU A 119 -12.72 -21.43 1.44
N LEU A 120 -13.00 -21.35 0.13
CA LEU A 120 -13.18 -22.55 -0.71
C LEU A 120 -11.91 -23.39 -0.76
N LEU A 121 -10.73 -22.75 -0.84
CA LEU A 121 -9.45 -23.44 -0.78
C LEU A 121 -9.27 -24.18 0.55
N PHE A 122 -9.52 -23.54 1.69
CA PHE A 122 -9.37 -24.14 3.00
C PHE A 122 -10.32 -25.33 3.20
N VAL A 123 -11.56 -25.22 2.72
CA VAL A 123 -12.53 -26.31 2.75
C VAL A 123 -12.08 -27.46 1.83
N ALA A 124 -11.57 -27.18 0.64
CA ALA A 124 -11.11 -28.20 -0.30
C ALA A 124 -9.89 -29.00 0.22
N VAL A 125 -9.02 -28.33 1.00
CA VAL A 125 -7.84 -28.96 1.62
C VAL A 125 -8.20 -29.63 2.96
N GLY A 126 -9.42 -29.46 3.48
CA GLY A 126 -9.85 -30.00 4.76
C GLY A 126 -9.27 -29.25 5.97
N LEU A 127 -8.96 -27.97 5.82
CA LEU A 127 -8.46 -27.13 6.91
C LEU A 127 -9.64 -26.52 7.68
N ASP A 128 -9.75 -26.83 8.96
CA ASP A 128 -10.76 -26.24 9.81
C ASP A 128 -10.56 -24.73 9.98
N ARG A 129 -11.66 -23.99 9.89
CA ARG A 129 -11.63 -22.54 10.08
C ARG A 129 -11.27 -22.18 11.51
N GLY A 130 -10.33 -21.25 11.68
CA GLY A 130 -9.85 -20.84 12.99
C GLY A 130 -8.71 -19.84 12.89
N PHE A 131 -7.91 -19.77 13.93
CA PHE A 131 -6.78 -18.84 14.02
C PHE A 131 -5.77 -18.99 12.86
N LEU A 132 -5.46 -20.24 12.47
CA LEU A 132 -4.50 -20.53 11.40
C LEU A 132 -4.99 -20.03 10.04
N THR A 133 -6.26 -20.29 9.70
CA THR A 133 -6.83 -19.88 8.40
C THR A 133 -6.95 -18.38 8.28
N VAL A 134 -7.33 -17.66 9.35
CA VAL A 134 -7.29 -16.19 9.37
C VAL A 134 -5.87 -15.69 9.17
N THR A 135 -4.90 -16.24 9.89
CA THR A 135 -3.49 -15.81 9.78
C THR A 135 -2.95 -16.04 8.36
N LEU A 136 -3.20 -17.20 7.75
CA LEU A 136 -2.77 -17.49 6.38
C LEU A 136 -3.43 -16.56 5.35
N ALA A 137 -4.69 -16.25 5.54
CA ALA A 137 -5.43 -15.33 4.68
C ALA A 137 -4.84 -13.90 4.75
N HIS A 138 -4.56 -13.42 5.96
CA HIS A 138 -3.92 -12.12 6.15
C HIS A 138 -2.49 -12.08 5.60
N ILE A 139 -1.70 -13.15 5.74
CA ILE A 139 -0.38 -13.26 5.10
C ILE A 139 -0.50 -13.10 3.59
N THR A 140 -1.45 -13.80 2.97
CA THR A 140 -1.66 -13.76 1.52
C THR A 140 -2.00 -12.37 1.03
N LEU A 141 -2.89 -11.65 1.75
CA LEU A 141 -3.28 -10.29 1.40
C LEU A 141 -2.11 -9.31 1.63
N THR A 142 -1.51 -9.31 2.82
CA THR A 142 -0.56 -8.27 3.21
C THR A 142 0.81 -8.43 2.56
N MET A 143 1.19 -9.66 2.14
CA MET A 143 2.44 -9.93 1.43
C MET A 143 2.57 -9.10 0.14
N CYS A 144 1.49 -8.89 -0.62
CA CYS A 144 1.54 -8.13 -1.86
C CYS A 144 1.87 -6.65 -1.61
N PHE A 145 1.32 -6.06 -0.54
CA PHE A 145 1.61 -4.67 -0.17
C PHE A 145 3.07 -4.49 0.26
N VAL A 146 3.59 -5.42 1.08
CA VAL A 146 5.02 -5.42 1.44
C VAL A 146 5.90 -5.56 0.20
N ALA A 147 5.55 -6.46 -0.72
CA ALA A 147 6.31 -6.65 -1.96
C ALA A 147 6.40 -5.36 -2.78
N VAL A 148 5.31 -4.60 -2.91
CA VAL A 148 5.29 -3.30 -3.60
C VAL A 148 6.20 -2.28 -2.92
N VAL A 149 6.09 -2.12 -1.58
CA VAL A 149 6.88 -1.15 -0.81
C VAL A 149 8.37 -1.45 -0.91
N VAL A 150 8.77 -2.71 -0.69
CA VAL A 150 10.18 -3.12 -0.76
C VAL A 150 10.71 -3.06 -2.20
N GLN A 151 9.89 -3.46 -3.18
CA GLN A 151 10.28 -3.40 -4.60
C GLN A 151 10.55 -1.96 -5.05
N SER A 152 9.75 -0.99 -4.63
CA SER A 152 9.95 0.42 -4.98
C SER A 152 11.31 0.92 -4.49
N ARG A 153 11.74 0.50 -3.31
CA ARG A 153 13.06 0.85 -2.76
C ARG A 153 14.19 0.13 -3.49
N LEU A 154 14.01 -1.15 -3.84
CA LEU A 154 15.00 -1.93 -4.56
C LEU A 154 15.24 -1.41 -5.99
N ILE A 155 14.24 -0.85 -6.66
CA ILE A 155 14.39 -0.25 -8.00
C ILE A 155 15.26 1.00 -7.95
N THR A 156 15.16 1.79 -6.88
CA THR A 156 15.97 3.00 -6.70
C THR A 156 17.34 2.75 -6.10
N PHE A 157 17.65 1.49 -5.73
CA PHE A 157 18.92 1.10 -5.13
C PHE A 157 20.03 1.05 -6.17
N ASP A 158 21.15 1.73 -5.89
CA ASP A 158 22.34 1.70 -6.76
C ASP A 158 23.11 0.39 -6.58
N ARG A 159 23.15 -0.42 -7.65
CA ARG A 159 23.84 -1.70 -7.66
C ARG A 159 25.35 -1.59 -7.62
N SER A 160 25.92 -0.44 -7.96
CA SER A 160 27.38 -0.22 -7.90
C SER A 160 27.95 -0.45 -6.50
N LEU A 161 27.14 -0.21 -5.45
CA LEU A 161 27.54 -0.49 -4.06
C LEU A 161 27.76 -1.99 -3.82
N GLU A 162 26.93 -2.85 -4.40
CA GLU A 162 27.08 -4.30 -4.28
C GLU A 162 28.26 -4.81 -5.10
N GLU A 163 28.42 -4.28 -6.33
CA GLU A 163 29.54 -4.62 -7.21
C GLU A 163 30.88 -4.23 -6.57
N ALA A 164 30.99 -3.01 -6.02
CA ALA A 164 32.19 -2.56 -5.34
C ALA A 164 32.53 -3.44 -4.11
N ALA A 165 31.53 -3.89 -3.36
CA ALA A 165 31.76 -4.79 -2.23
C ALA A 165 32.26 -6.18 -2.68
N MET A 166 31.71 -6.69 -3.77
CA MET A 166 32.16 -7.97 -4.34
C MET A 166 33.57 -7.87 -4.92
N ASP A 167 33.93 -6.75 -5.52
CA ASP A 167 35.30 -6.48 -6.00
C ASP A 167 36.31 -6.45 -4.86
N LEU A 168 35.88 -6.02 -3.66
CA LEU A 168 36.68 -6.08 -2.44
C LEU A 168 36.68 -7.47 -1.78
N GLY A 169 36.15 -8.50 -2.45
CA GLY A 169 36.15 -9.89 -2.00
C GLY A 169 35.00 -10.30 -1.06
N ALA A 170 33.96 -9.48 -0.96
CA ALA A 170 32.76 -9.89 -0.20
C ALA A 170 31.97 -10.94 -0.97
N THR A 171 31.50 -11.98 -0.27
CA THR A 171 30.60 -12.96 -0.87
C THR A 171 29.22 -12.34 -1.09
N PRO A 172 28.40 -12.82 -2.05
CA PRO A 172 27.04 -12.28 -2.31
C PRO A 172 26.13 -12.25 -1.07
N VAL A 173 26.25 -13.28 -0.21
CA VAL A 173 25.49 -13.34 1.05
C VAL A 173 25.95 -12.26 2.02
N LYS A 174 27.27 -12.05 2.16
CA LYS A 174 27.81 -11.00 3.01
C LYS A 174 27.44 -9.62 2.51
N THR A 175 27.50 -9.38 1.20
CA THR A 175 27.05 -8.15 0.55
C THR A 175 25.57 -7.87 0.81
N PHE A 176 24.72 -8.90 0.73
CA PHE A 176 23.30 -8.75 1.02
C PHE A 176 23.07 -8.27 2.47
N PHE A 177 23.65 -8.95 3.46
CA PHE A 177 23.42 -8.60 4.87
C PHE A 177 24.10 -7.32 5.32
N GLN A 178 25.25 -6.95 4.75
CA GLN A 178 26.01 -5.77 5.15
C GLN A 178 25.69 -4.51 4.37
N ILE A 179 25.19 -4.63 3.15
CA ILE A 179 24.94 -3.48 2.26
C ILE A 179 23.47 -3.40 1.87
N THR A 180 22.95 -4.43 1.20
CA THR A 180 21.60 -4.38 0.65
C THR A 180 20.54 -4.28 1.75
N LEU A 181 20.60 -5.19 2.73
CA LEU A 181 19.60 -5.26 3.80
C LEU A 181 19.53 -3.98 4.64
N PRO A 182 20.64 -3.38 5.11
CA PRO A 182 20.58 -2.11 5.86
C PRO A 182 19.99 -0.95 5.06
N VAL A 183 20.28 -0.87 3.76
CA VAL A 183 19.76 0.21 2.90
C VAL A 183 18.26 0.06 2.62
N ILE A 184 17.76 -1.18 2.53
CA ILE A 184 16.32 -1.43 2.31
C ILE A 184 15.55 -1.59 3.64
N LEU A 185 16.22 -1.66 4.79
CA LEU A 185 15.60 -1.88 6.09
C LEU A 185 14.48 -0.88 6.41
N PRO A 186 14.61 0.43 6.15
CA PRO A 186 13.51 1.37 6.35
C PRO A 186 12.26 1.00 5.57
N ALA A 187 12.41 0.55 4.31
CA ALA A 187 11.29 0.10 3.50
C ALA A 187 10.68 -1.22 4.00
N ILE A 188 11.49 -2.12 4.55
CA ILE A 188 11.01 -3.36 5.18
C ILE A 188 10.19 -3.02 6.43
N VAL A 189 10.66 -2.11 7.28
CA VAL A 189 9.93 -1.67 8.48
C VAL A 189 8.63 -0.97 8.10
N SER A 190 8.66 -0.07 7.12
CA SER A 190 7.44 0.59 6.60
C SER A 190 6.46 -0.43 6.02
N GLY A 191 6.95 -1.42 5.28
CA GLY A 191 6.15 -2.53 4.75
C GLY A 191 5.53 -3.39 5.85
N TRP A 192 6.29 -3.70 6.91
CA TRP A 192 5.78 -4.42 8.08
C TRP A 192 4.67 -3.64 8.79
N MET A 193 4.86 -2.34 9.01
CA MET A 193 3.85 -1.49 9.64
C MET A 193 2.58 -1.38 8.81
N LEU A 194 2.72 -1.25 7.48
CA LEU A 194 1.58 -1.27 6.57
C LEU A 194 0.84 -2.60 6.64
N ALA A 195 1.54 -3.73 6.57
CA ALA A 195 0.96 -5.06 6.68
C ALA A 195 0.25 -5.27 8.03
N PHE A 196 0.86 -4.81 9.12
CA PHE A 196 0.26 -4.87 10.45
C PHE A 196 -1.03 -4.05 10.53
N THR A 197 -1.02 -2.81 10.04
CA THR A 197 -2.22 -1.95 10.03
C THR A 197 -3.34 -2.55 9.20
N LEU A 198 -3.05 -3.04 7.98
CA LEU A 198 -4.03 -3.70 7.13
C LEU A 198 -4.61 -4.98 7.76
N SER A 199 -3.81 -5.70 8.55
CA SER A 199 -4.29 -6.87 9.26
C SER A 199 -5.15 -6.53 10.48
N LEU A 200 -4.97 -5.34 11.08
CA LEU A 200 -5.76 -4.91 12.24
C LEU A 200 -7.18 -4.48 11.87
N ASP A 201 -7.39 -3.88 10.73
CA ASP A 201 -8.68 -3.32 10.31
C ASP A 201 -9.46 -4.25 9.37
N ASP A 202 -8.88 -5.38 8.95
CA ASP A 202 -9.57 -6.31 8.07
C ASP A 202 -10.79 -6.95 8.75
N LEU A 203 -11.93 -6.74 8.11
CA LEU A 203 -13.21 -7.34 8.46
C LEU A 203 -13.63 -8.38 7.43
N VAL A 204 -13.35 -8.10 6.17
CA VAL A 204 -13.94 -8.84 5.06
C VAL A 204 -13.34 -10.23 4.96
N ILE A 205 -12.03 -10.33 4.79
CA ILE A 205 -11.33 -11.62 4.65
C ILE A 205 -11.45 -12.41 5.95
N ALA A 206 -11.30 -11.74 7.11
CA ALA A 206 -11.48 -12.37 8.41
C ALA A 206 -12.87 -13.01 8.55
N SER A 207 -13.94 -12.39 8.06
CA SER A 207 -15.30 -12.92 8.16
C SER A 207 -15.51 -14.23 7.39
N PHE A 208 -14.79 -14.44 6.27
CA PHE A 208 -14.83 -15.70 5.51
C PHE A 208 -13.96 -16.78 6.12
N THR A 209 -12.83 -16.42 6.69
CA THR A 209 -11.77 -17.36 7.08
C THR A 209 -11.75 -17.68 8.58
N SER A 210 -12.44 -16.89 9.42
CA SER A 210 -12.49 -17.12 10.86
C SER A 210 -13.41 -18.29 11.23
N GLY A 211 -13.14 -18.87 12.41
CA GLY A 211 -13.91 -19.95 13.00
C GLY A 211 -14.02 -19.80 14.52
N PRO A 212 -14.44 -20.84 15.22
CA PRO A 212 -14.56 -20.82 16.69
C PRO A 212 -13.25 -20.37 17.35
N GLY A 213 -13.35 -19.40 18.28
CA GLY A 213 -12.17 -18.89 19.01
C GLY A 213 -11.23 -17.98 18.22
N ALA A 214 -11.55 -17.64 16.95
CA ALA A 214 -10.74 -16.79 16.08
C ALA A 214 -11.46 -15.50 15.63
N THR A 215 -12.41 -15.05 16.41
CA THR A 215 -13.12 -13.81 16.13
C THR A 215 -12.19 -12.62 16.33
N THR A 216 -11.99 -11.82 15.27
CA THR A 216 -11.17 -10.61 15.34
C THR A 216 -11.95 -9.43 15.93
N LEU A 217 -11.24 -8.40 16.41
CA LEU A 217 -11.86 -7.22 17.01
C LEU A 217 -12.78 -6.47 16.01
N PRO A 218 -12.41 -6.24 14.75
CA PRO A 218 -13.33 -5.65 13.76
C PRO A 218 -14.62 -6.45 13.59
N MET A 219 -14.53 -7.78 13.55
CA MET A 219 -15.72 -8.65 13.48
C MET A 219 -16.60 -8.52 14.72
N LYS A 220 -16.00 -8.48 15.90
CA LYS A 220 -16.72 -8.31 17.17
C LYS A 220 -17.41 -6.97 17.23
N ILE A 221 -16.72 -5.89 16.89
CA ILE A 221 -17.28 -4.53 16.82
C ILE A 221 -18.43 -4.51 15.81
N TYR A 222 -18.23 -5.02 14.60
CA TYR A 222 -19.27 -5.05 13.57
C TYR A 222 -20.53 -5.81 14.01
N SER A 223 -20.37 -6.96 14.66
CA SER A 223 -21.49 -7.73 15.19
C SER A 223 -22.28 -6.96 16.26
N GLN A 224 -21.57 -6.25 17.14
CA GLN A 224 -22.19 -5.44 18.19
C GLN A 224 -22.89 -4.19 17.64
N VAL A 225 -22.29 -3.52 16.65
CA VAL A 225 -22.92 -2.37 15.98
C VAL A 225 -24.26 -2.75 15.34
N ARG A 226 -24.37 -3.96 14.77
CA ARG A 226 -25.65 -4.46 14.24
C ARG A 226 -26.73 -4.70 15.30
N LEU A 227 -26.33 -5.02 16.52
CA LEU A 227 -27.23 -5.23 17.67
C LEU A 227 -27.60 -3.93 18.39
N GLY A 228 -26.91 -2.85 18.10
CA GLY A 228 -27.05 -1.52 18.70
C GLY A 228 -25.72 -1.00 19.22
N VAL A 229 -25.37 0.24 18.85
CA VAL A 229 -24.11 0.88 19.26
C VAL A 229 -24.15 1.15 20.77
N THR A 230 -23.12 0.71 21.48
CA THR A 230 -22.92 1.02 22.90
C THR A 230 -21.70 1.95 23.06
N PRO A 231 -21.66 2.80 24.09
CA PRO A 231 -20.48 3.64 24.35
C PRO A 231 -19.20 2.85 24.63
N GLU A 232 -19.32 1.59 25.03
CA GLU A 232 -18.20 0.66 25.18
C GLU A 232 -17.50 0.38 23.85
N ILE A 233 -18.28 0.28 22.75
CA ILE A 233 -17.73 0.14 21.39
C ILE A 233 -16.96 1.40 20.99
N ASN A 234 -17.49 2.59 21.31
CA ASN A 234 -16.80 3.85 21.04
C ASN A 234 -15.46 3.91 21.81
N ALA A 235 -15.42 3.43 23.05
CA ALA A 235 -14.18 3.34 23.83
C ALA A 235 -13.18 2.36 23.20
N ALA A 236 -13.64 1.19 22.73
CA ALA A 236 -12.80 0.22 22.04
C ALA A 236 -12.21 0.80 20.74
N CYS A 237 -13.04 1.44 19.91
CA CYS A 237 -12.60 2.10 18.69
C CYS A 237 -11.61 3.24 18.99
N THR A 238 -11.85 4.03 20.05
CA THR A 238 -10.95 5.12 20.46
C THR A 238 -9.56 4.60 20.84
N ILE A 239 -9.49 3.50 21.60
CA ILE A 239 -8.21 2.86 21.95
C ILE A 239 -7.51 2.36 20.67
N LEU A 240 -8.23 1.70 19.78
CA LEU A 240 -7.66 1.21 18.51
C LEU A 240 -7.06 2.36 17.69
N ILE A 241 -7.83 3.45 17.52
CA ILE A 241 -7.36 4.65 16.82
C ILE A 241 -6.10 5.23 17.50
N ALA A 242 -6.10 5.30 18.85
CA ALA A 242 -4.95 5.82 19.60
C ALA A 242 -3.70 4.94 19.41
N VAL A 243 -3.84 3.62 19.45
CA VAL A 243 -2.73 2.67 19.24
C VAL A 243 -2.15 2.82 17.82
N VAL A 244 -3.00 2.86 16.80
CA VAL A 244 -2.56 3.05 15.41
C VAL A 244 -1.92 4.41 15.22
N ALA A 245 -2.51 5.49 15.74
CA ALA A 245 -1.95 6.84 15.64
C ALA A 245 -0.57 6.95 16.29
N VAL A 246 -0.41 6.38 17.49
CA VAL A 246 0.90 6.33 18.18
C VAL A 246 1.92 5.54 17.37
N GLY A 247 1.54 4.38 16.82
CA GLY A 247 2.40 3.57 15.95
C GLY A 247 2.88 4.34 14.72
N VAL A 248 1.98 5.03 14.03
CA VAL A 248 2.31 5.86 12.85
C VAL A 248 3.22 7.03 13.23
N ILE A 249 2.97 7.70 14.35
CA ILE A 249 3.83 8.81 14.83
C ILE A 249 5.23 8.30 15.14
N ILE A 250 5.36 7.16 15.84
CA ILE A 250 6.67 6.57 16.15
C ILE A 250 7.43 6.22 14.87
N ALA A 251 6.75 5.59 13.90
CA ALA A 251 7.34 5.25 12.61
C ALA A 251 7.80 6.50 11.85
N SER A 252 6.96 7.55 11.81
CA SER A 252 7.29 8.80 11.15
C SER A 252 8.50 9.51 11.78
N ILE A 253 8.61 9.48 13.11
CA ILE A 253 9.78 10.04 13.82
C ILE A 253 11.05 9.22 13.50
N ALA A 254 10.93 7.90 13.45
CA ALA A 254 12.05 7.03 13.12
C ALA A 254 12.56 7.27 11.69
N ASP A 255 11.66 7.44 10.71
CA ASP A 255 12.00 7.76 9.32
C ASP A 255 12.70 9.12 9.19
N VAL A 256 12.21 10.15 9.91
CA VAL A 256 12.83 11.48 9.93
C VAL A 256 14.22 11.42 10.56
N ALA A 257 14.38 10.71 11.65
CA ALA A 257 15.69 10.53 12.32
C ALA A 257 16.68 9.77 11.43
N GLY A 258 16.24 8.72 10.74
CA GLY A 258 17.05 7.96 9.78
C GLY A 258 17.43 8.80 8.55
N GLY A 259 16.51 9.58 8.00
CA GLY A 259 16.77 10.48 6.87
C GLY A 259 17.73 11.63 7.20
N THR A 260 17.71 12.12 8.43
CA THR A 260 18.63 13.16 8.91
C THR A 260 20.05 12.59 9.05
N TYR A 261 20.18 11.37 9.53
CA TYR A 261 21.47 10.70 9.65
C TYR A 261 22.14 10.46 8.29
N ILE A 262 21.40 10.04 7.27
CA ILE A 262 21.92 9.84 5.92
C ILE A 262 22.34 11.18 5.28
N ARG A 263 21.60 12.26 5.49
CA ARG A 263 21.98 13.60 4.99
C ARG A 263 23.26 14.14 5.64
N SER A 264 23.54 13.79 6.87
CA SER A 264 24.77 14.25 7.57
C SER A 264 26.05 13.54 7.07
N ILE A 265 25.90 12.40 6.37
CA ILE A 265 27.01 11.64 5.80
C ILE A 265 27.27 12.02 4.32
N GLU A 266 26.33 12.71 3.68
CA GLU A 266 26.48 13.16 2.28
C GLU A 266 27.57 14.26 2.24
N PRO A 267 28.69 14.05 1.50
CA PRO A 267 29.73 15.06 1.42
C PRO A 267 29.15 16.34 0.76
N PRO A 268 29.59 17.53 1.19
CA PRO A 268 29.07 18.78 0.63
C PRO A 268 29.21 18.76 -0.90
N ARG A 269 28.09 18.97 -1.60
CA ARG A 269 28.08 19.04 -3.06
C ARG A 269 29.16 20.00 -3.53
N ALA A 270 30.05 19.52 -4.39
CA ALA A 270 31.17 20.27 -4.96
C ALA A 270 30.76 21.46 -5.87
N ASP A 271 29.48 21.77 -5.98
CA ASP A 271 28.93 22.75 -6.93
C ASP A 271 29.02 24.21 -6.43
N ALA A 272 29.50 24.45 -5.21
CA ALA A 272 29.47 25.81 -4.63
C ALA A 272 30.81 26.57 -4.71
N THR A 273 31.86 26.05 -5.30
CA THR A 273 33.19 26.67 -5.24
C THR A 273 33.90 26.88 -6.59
N VAL A 274 33.19 26.83 -7.73
CA VAL A 274 33.81 27.16 -9.03
C VAL A 274 33.35 28.52 -9.58
N ALA A 275 32.84 29.41 -8.75
CA ALA A 275 32.48 30.80 -9.14
C ALA A 275 33.66 31.78 -9.01
N GLY A 276 34.91 31.33 -8.92
CA GLY A 276 36.07 32.24 -8.70
C GLY A 276 37.36 31.82 -9.41
N ALA A 277 37.36 30.84 -10.30
CA ALA A 277 38.57 30.51 -11.08
C ALA A 277 38.58 31.24 -12.41
N GLU A 278 39.46 32.20 -12.58
CA GLU A 278 39.76 32.84 -13.85
C GLU A 278 40.17 31.83 -14.91
N PRO A 279 39.85 32.07 -16.21
CA PRO A 279 40.21 31.14 -17.27
C PRO A 279 41.71 31.14 -17.50
N VAL A 280 42.36 30.05 -17.07
CA VAL A 280 43.72 29.77 -17.46
C VAL A 280 43.73 29.49 -18.98
N SER A 281 44.33 30.38 -19.73
CA SER A 281 44.59 30.25 -21.18
C SER A 281 45.51 29.04 -21.42
N SER A 282 44.97 27.96 -21.95
CA SER A 282 45.73 26.80 -22.40
C SER A 282 45.92 26.84 -23.92
N PRO A 283 47.11 26.55 -24.41
CA PRO A 283 47.41 26.69 -25.84
C PRO A 283 46.80 25.55 -26.69
N ALA A 284 46.49 25.94 -27.88
CA ALA A 284 45.90 25.16 -28.97
C ALA A 284 46.37 23.68 -29.04
N CYS A 285 45.44 22.75 -28.94
CA CYS A 285 45.64 21.40 -29.44
C CYS A 285 44.59 21.08 -30.52
N ALA A 286 45.07 20.61 -31.64
CA ALA A 286 44.42 20.47 -32.92
C ALA A 286 43.14 19.59 -32.88
N ARG A 287 42.14 19.98 -33.64
CA ARG A 287 40.94 19.19 -33.97
C ARG A 287 41.33 17.97 -34.85
N PRO A 288 40.75 16.80 -34.59
CA PRO A 288 40.40 15.87 -35.66
C PRO A 288 38.89 15.93 -35.93
N SER A 289 38.59 16.12 -37.19
CA SER A 289 37.28 16.02 -37.81
C SER A 289 36.80 14.57 -37.82
N ALA A 290 35.73 14.26 -37.08
CA ALA A 290 34.87 13.13 -37.42
C ALA A 290 33.46 13.41 -36.91
N ARG A 291 32.54 13.70 -37.83
CA ARG A 291 31.09 13.74 -37.60
C ARG A 291 30.59 12.34 -37.24
N ALA A 292 30.40 12.05 -35.98
CA ALA A 292 29.53 10.98 -35.56
C ALA A 292 28.11 11.56 -35.34
N ARG A 293 27.19 11.29 -36.28
CA ARG A 293 25.76 11.56 -36.12
C ARG A 293 25.24 10.60 -35.06
N VAL A 294 24.94 11.10 -33.90
CA VAL A 294 24.12 10.41 -32.94
C VAL A 294 22.69 10.39 -33.49
N LYS A 295 22.20 9.20 -33.87
CA LYS A 295 20.77 8.99 -34.21
C LYS A 295 19.96 9.09 -32.93
N LEU A 296 19.07 10.08 -32.88
CA LEU A 296 17.97 10.16 -31.90
C LEU A 296 17.03 8.96 -32.06
N PRO A 297 16.38 8.49 -30.96
CA PRO A 297 15.46 7.37 -31.04
C PRO A 297 14.24 7.69 -31.92
N LEU A 298 13.88 6.71 -32.74
CA LEU A 298 12.75 6.71 -33.68
C LEU A 298 11.46 7.15 -33.05
N THR A 299 10.78 8.11 -33.68
CA THR A 299 9.39 8.48 -33.34
C THR A 299 8.41 7.45 -33.91
N ALA A 300 7.20 7.41 -33.36
CA ALA A 300 6.16 6.44 -33.75
C ALA A 300 5.79 6.43 -35.25
N SER A 301 6.21 7.43 -36.03
CA SER A 301 6.05 7.51 -37.46
C SER A 301 7.03 6.63 -38.27
N ASP A 302 8.18 6.28 -37.68
CA ASP A 302 9.23 5.53 -38.40
C ASP A 302 8.99 4.00 -38.36
N VAL A 303 8.14 3.54 -37.46
CA VAL A 303 7.75 2.11 -37.34
C VAL A 303 6.70 1.72 -38.38
N ALA A 304 5.91 2.68 -38.90
CA ALA A 304 4.88 2.40 -39.91
C ALA A 304 5.46 2.21 -41.35
N ALA A 305 6.71 2.63 -41.59
CA ALA A 305 7.33 2.57 -42.92
C ALA A 305 8.13 1.28 -43.21
N SER A 306 8.39 0.45 -42.19
CA SER A 306 9.24 -0.78 -42.34
C SER A 306 8.44 -2.08 -42.45
N THR A 307 7.12 -2.06 -42.25
CA THR A 307 6.25 -3.23 -42.48
C THR A 307 5.40 -2.97 -43.74
N GLY A 308 5.87 -3.45 -44.87
CA GLY A 308 5.17 -3.39 -46.16
C GLY A 308 3.94 -4.31 -46.18
N VAL A 309 2.86 -3.93 -45.49
CA VAL A 309 1.56 -4.55 -45.61
C VAL A 309 0.59 -3.49 -46.11
N GLY A 310 0.11 -3.69 -47.33
CA GLY A 310 -0.82 -2.82 -48.03
C GLY A 310 -2.12 -2.66 -47.24
N ALA A 311 -2.42 -1.43 -46.86
CA ALA A 311 -3.67 -1.07 -46.21
C ALA A 311 -4.79 -0.95 -47.24
N SER A 312 -5.64 -1.95 -47.37
CA SER A 312 -6.98 -1.78 -47.90
C SER A 312 -7.85 -1.12 -46.83
N ALA A 313 -8.29 0.10 -47.10
CA ALA A 313 -9.17 0.86 -46.25
C ALA A 313 -10.56 0.21 -46.20
N SER A 314 -10.88 -0.51 -45.13
CA SER A 314 -12.24 -0.86 -44.77
C SER A 314 -12.66 -0.01 -43.58
N THR A 315 -13.64 0.85 -43.80
CA THR A 315 -14.30 1.68 -42.80
C THR A 315 -14.88 0.81 -41.66
N PRO A 316 -14.61 1.13 -40.39
CA PRO A 316 -15.15 0.34 -39.28
C PRO A 316 -16.67 0.50 -39.20
N GLN A 317 -17.41 -0.61 -39.24
CA GLN A 317 -18.85 -0.66 -39.01
C GLN A 317 -19.16 -0.36 -37.54
N PRO A 318 -20.20 0.44 -37.25
CA PRO A 318 -20.59 0.73 -35.88
C PRO A 318 -21.14 -0.54 -35.18
N PRO A 319 -20.94 -0.70 -33.87
CA PRO A 319 -21.36 -1.89 -33.13
C PRO A 319 -22.87 -2.05 -33.10
N VAL A 320 -23.33 -3.30 -33.13
CA VAL A 320 -24.73 -3.76 -33.31
C VAL A 320 -25.74 -3.15 -32.32
N TRP A 321 -25.31 -2.63 -31.18
CA TRP A 321 -26.19 -1.94 -30.23
C TRP A 321 -26.63 -0.53 -30.69
N ALA A 322 -25.85 0.12 -31.55
CA ALA A 322 -26.16 1.45 -32.04
C ALA A 322 -27.34 1.44 -33.07
N THR A 323 -27.60 0.29 -33.67
CA THR A 323 -28.70 0.12 -34.65
C THR A 323 -30.05 -0.09 -33.95
N LYS A 324 -30.05 -0.65 -32.72
CA LYS A 324 -31.32 -0.90 -31.98
C LYS A 324 -31.92 0.36 -31.33
N LEU A 325 -31.18 1.42 -31.16
CA LEU A 325 -31.68 2.67 -30.59
C LEU A 325 -32.34 3.60 -31.64
N ARG A 326 -32.11 3.37 -32.92
CA ARG A 326 -32.71 4.18 -33.99
C ARG A 326 -34.13 3.71 -34.39
N THR A 327 -34.45 2.43 -34.20
CA THR A 327 -35.76 1.85 -34.51
C THR A 327 -36.82 2.03 -33.41
N ALA A 328 -36.40 2.43 -32.19
CA ALA A 328 -37.29 2.71 -31.07
C ALA A 328 -37.88 4.15 -31.08
N ARG A 329 -37.37 5.04 -31.94
CA ARG A 329 -37.78 6.47 -31.98
C ARG A 329 -38.75 6.85 -33.10
N SER A 330 -39.24 5.89 -33.86
CA SER A 330 -40.23 6.13 -34.96
C SER A 330 -41.45 5.24 -34.84
N ARG A 331 -42.18 5.34 -33.72
CA ARG A 331 -43.60 4.99 -33.69
C ARG A 331 -44.38 6.25 -33.39
N PRO A 332 -45.26 6.72 -34.29
CA PRO A 332 -46.20 7.78 -34.00
C PRO A 332 -47.33 7.23 -33.12
N ASP A 333 -47.77 8.06 -32.19
CA ASP A 333 -48.96 7.88 -31.38
C ASP A 333 -50.20 7.70 -32.32
N ALA A 334 -50.96 6.62 -32.14
CA ALA A 334 -52.28 6.47 -32.63
C ALA A 334 -53.23 6.31 -31.44
N SER A 335 -53.94 7.39 -31.17
CA SER A 335 -55.10 7.52 -30.31
C SER A 335 -56.21 6.51 -30.68
N THR A 336 -56.75 5.82 -29.69
CA THR A 336 -58.19 5.80 -29.28
C THR A 336 -58.33 5.01 -28.00
#